data_2cdcbc92ac0b3d0412225d4e4b9478aa
#
_entry.id   2cdcbc92ac0b3d0412225d4e4b9478aa
#
_cell.length_a   1.000
_cell.length_b   1.000
_cell.length_c   1.000
_cell.angle_alpha   90.00
_cell.angle_beta   90.00
_cell.angle_gamma   90.00
#
_symmetry.space_group_name_H-M   'P 1'
#
loop_
_entity.id
_entity.type
_entity.pdbx_description
1 polymer ?
#
loop_
_entity_poly.entity_id
_entity_poly.type
_entity_poly.pdbx_seq_one_letter_code
_entity_poly.pdbx_strand_id
1 'polypeptide(L)'
;MLSNIQIAERLALQAECESGFLSRAFRRAARSAFLWPVEAAELVAQNRSLTELRAIGPFIEKQIRRWFDKPPRSSGRTPAIRRDFISLAEARQLLAMKPEWAKNLRGDLQMHTRWSDGSGTVAEMADAAIERSYEYIAITDHSKGIHMISRLLRRPFRQP
;
A
#
# COMPACT_ATOMS: atom_id res chain seq x y z
N MET A 1 -7.81 -16.31 11.70
CA MET A 1 -8.22 -15.69 10.41
C MET A 1 -6.99 -15.31 9.61
N LEU A 2 -7.08 -15.25 8.26
CA LEU A 2 -5.97 -14.78 7.43
C LEU A 2 -5.84 -13.26 7.53
N SER A 3 -4.63 -12.75 7.80
CA SER A 3 -4.31 -11.32 7.75
C SER A 3 -4.07 -10.84 6.31
N ASN A 4 -4.11 -9.53 6.08
CA ASN A 4 -3.79 -8.93 4.79
C ASN A 4 -2.39 -9.32 4.31
N ILE A 5 -1.41 -9.44 5.20
CA ILE A 5 -0.06 -9.92 4.89
C ILE A 5 -0.08 -11.36 4.37
N GLN A 6 -0.79 -12.25 5.06
CA GLN A 6 -0.91 -13.64 4.63
C GLN A 6 -1.62 -13.77 3.28
N ILE A 7 -2.63 -12.94 3.04
CA ILE A 7 -3.31 -12.85 1.74
C ILE A 7 -2.34 -12.36 0.67
N ALA A 8 -1.55 -11.32 0.95
CA ALA A 8 -0.54 -10.79 0.03
C ALA A 8 0.46 -11.86 -0.41
N GLU A 9 1.01 -12.61 0.55
CA GLU A 9 1.97 -13.69 0.25
C GLU A 9 1.34 -14.81 -0.61
N ARG A 10 0.08 -15.18 -0.34
CA ARG A 10 -0.64 -16.18 -1.14
C ARG A 10 -0.94 -15.71 -2.55
N LEU A 11 -1.35 -14.44 -2.70
CA LEU A 11 -1.54 -13.84 -4.03
C LEU A 11 -0.24 -13.77 -4.82
N ALA A 12 0.90 -13.51 -4.15
CA ALA A 12 2.21 -13.51 -4.79
C ALA A 12 2.59 -14.93 -5.28
N LEU A 13 2.40 -15.95 -4.45
CA LEU A 13 2.64 -17.34 -4.83
C LEU A 13 1.71 -17.78 -5.98
N GLN A 14 0.43 -17.40 -5.94
CA GLN A 14 -0.50 -17.70 -7.03
C GLN A 14 -0.05 -17.04 -8.34
N ALA A 15 0.50 -15.83 -8.27
CA ALA A 15 1.02 -15.13 -9.44
C ALA A 15 2.21 -15.85 -10.10
N GLU A 16 2.98 -16.65 -9.35
CA GLU A 16 4.09 -17.45 -9.88
C GLU A 16 3.56 -18.70 -10.64
N CYS A 17 2.40 -19.21 -10.26
CA CYS A 17 1.75 -20.34 -10.92
C CYS A 17 0.96 -19.94 -12.17
N GLU A 18 0.79 -18.65 -12.42
CA GLU A 18 -0.03 -18.12 -13.51
C GLU A 18 0.82 -17.42 -14.56
N SER A 19 0.25 -17.14 -15.73
CA SER A 19 0.93 -16.41 -16.81
C SER A 19 0.10 -15.22 -17.33
N GLY A 20 0.71 -14.38 -18.14
CA GLY A 20 0.03 -13.31 -18.87
C GLY A 20 -0.72 -12.31 -17.97
N PHE A 21 -1.98 -12.05 -18.33
CA PHE A 21 -2.82 -11.10 -17.63
C PHE A 21 -3.10 -11.50 -16.17
N LEU A 22 -3.35 -12.79 -15.94
CA LEU A 22 -3.74 -13.30 -14.63
C LEU A 22 -2.59 -13.17 -13.61
N SER A 23 -1.36 -13.54 -14.03
CA SER A 23 -0.16 -13.32 -13.20
C SER A 23 0.00 -11.85 -12.81
N ARG A 24 -0.19 -10.92 -13.77
CA ARG A 24 -0.10 -9.47 -13.48
C ARG A 24 -1.20 -9.01 -12.52
N ALA A 25 -2.42 -9.53 -12.66
CA ALA A 25 -3.53 -9.22 -11.77
C ALA A 25 -3.25 -9.67 -10.33
N PHE A 26 -2.79 -10.89 -10.13
CA PHE A 26 -2.40 -11.41 -8.82
C PHE A 26 -1.24 -10.63 -8.20
N ARG A 27 -0.19 -10.29 -8.97
CA ARG A 27 0.93 -9.46 -8.47
C ARG A 27 0.47 -8.07 -8.02
N ARG A 28 -0.44 -7.45 -8.78
CA ARG A 28 -1.01 -6.15 -8.43
C ARG A 28 -1.84 -6.25 -7.15
N ALA A 29 -2.69 -7.26 -7.02
CA ALA A 29 -3.48 -7.50 -5.83
C ALA A 29 -2.58 -7.79 -4.61
N ALA A 30 -1.54 -8.60 -4.75
CA ALA A 30 -0.57 -8.90 -3.70
C ALA A 30 0.09 -7.63 -3.13
N ARG A 31 0.57 -6.75 -4.02
CA ARG A 31 1.16 -5.47 -3.60
C ARG A 31 0.13 -4.56 -2.92
N SER A 32 -1.10 -4.57 -3.42
CA SER A 32 -2.18 -3.74 -2.89
C SER A 32 -2.63 -4.19 -1.50
N ALA A 33 -2.53 -5.49 -1.20
CA ALA A 33 -3.00 -6.05 0.06
C ALA A 33 -2.28 -5.47 1.29
N PHE A 34 -1.01 -5.10 1.17
CA PHE A 34 -0.30 -4.39 2.24
C PHE A 34 -0.89 -3.00 2.54
N LEU A 35 -1.54 -2.39 1.55
CA LEU A 35 -2.06 -1.02 1.61
C LEU A 35 -3.59 -0.96 1.77
N TRP A 36 -4.27 -2.09 1.98
CA TRP A 36 -5.70 -2.06 2.25
C TRP A 36 -5.98 -1.38 3.60
N PRO A 37 -6.99 -0.51 3.63
CA PRO A 37 -7.26 0.32 4.81
C PRO A 37 -7.84 -0.44 6.00
N VAL A 38 -8.40 -1.63 5.74
CA VAL A 38 -9.01 -2.54 6.71
C VAL A 38 -8.55 -3.97 6.44
N GLU A 39 -8.66 -4.85 7.41
CA GLU A 39 -8.41 -6.28 7.21
C GLU A 39 -9.50 -6.89 6.33
N ALA A 40 -9.11 -7.67 5.31
CA ALA A 40 -10.07 -8.38 4.45
C ALA A 40 -10.97 -9.33 5.26
N ALA A 41 -10.45 -9.85 6.36
CA ALA A 41 -11.21 -10.69 7.30
C ALA A 41 -12.40 -9.95 7.93
N GLU A 42 -12.28 -8.65 8.19
CA GLU A 42 -13.37 -7.82 8.71
C GLU A 42 -14.50 -7.68 7.70
N LEU A 43 -14.17 -7.43 6.42
CA LEU A 43 -15.19 -7.37 5.36
C LEU A 43 -15.91 -8.70 5.18
N VAL A 44 -15.16 -9.82 5.24
CA VAL A 44 -15.77 -11.16 5.17
C VAL A 44 -16.72 -11.39 6.35
N ALA A 45 -16.32 -11.06 7.57
CA ALA A 45 -17.15 -11.19 8.77
C ALA A 45 -18.43 -10.32 8.70
N GLN A 46 -18.36 -9.17 8.04
CA GLN A 46 -19.47 -8.25 7.81
C GLN A 46 -20.30 -8.61 6.56
N ASN A 47 -20.02 -9.73 5.90
CA ASN A 47 -20.64 -10.15 4.64
C ASN A 47 -20.57 -9.09 3.51
N ARG A 48 -19.51 -8.28 3.52
CA ARG A 48 -19.22 -7.25 2.49
C ARG A 48 -18.38 -7.83 1.37
N SER A 49 -18.44 -7.18 0.18
CA SER A 49 -17.62 -7.59 -0.96
C SER A 49 -16.16 -7.19 -0.77
N LEU A 50 -15.24 -8.10 -1.10
CA LEU A 50 -13.82 -7.79 -1.15
C LEU A 50 -13.44 -6.95 -2.38
N THR A 51 -14.35 -6.75 -3.34
CA THR A 51 -14.11 -5.83 -4.47
C THR A 51 -14.05 -4.36 -4.05
N GLU A 52 -14.44 -4.03 -2.82
CA GLU A 52 -14.22 -2.73 -2.20
C GLU A 52 -12.71 -2.45 -1.97
N LEU A 53 -11.90 -3.50 -1.89
CA LEU A 53 -10.46 -3.39 -1.72
C LEU A 53 -9.77 -3.14 -3.06
N ARG A 54 -8.79 -2.25 -3.05
CA ARG A 54 -8.03 -1.89 -4.25
C ARG A 54 -7.42 -3.12 -4.92
N ALA A 55 -7.56 -3.20 -6.24
CA ALA A 55 -7.02 -4.25 -7.12
C ALA A 55 -7.66 -5.64 -6.94
N ILE A 56 -8.81 -5.72 -6.29
CA ILE A 56 -9.60 -6.95 -6.18
C ILE A 56 -10.76 -6.89 -7.17
N GLY A 57 -10.78 -7.83 -8.12
CA GLY A 57 -11.94 -8.11 -8.96
C GLY A 57 -12.68 -9.37 -8.49
N PRO A 58 -13.85 -9.66 -9.07
CA PRO A 58 -14.69 -10.79 -8.64
C PRO A 58 -13.98 -12.15 -8.65
N PHE A 59 -13.07 -12.37 -9.59
CA PHE A 59 -12.29 -13.60 -9.69
C PHE A 59 -11.34 -13.76 -8.49
N ILE A 60 -10.59 -12.70 -8.15
CA ILE A 60 -9.64 -12.72 -7.03
C ILE A 60 -10.40 -12.76 -5.70
N GLU A 61 -11.51 -12.04 -5.58
CA GLU A 61 -12.40 -12.13 -4.41
C GLU A 61 -12.82 -13.58 -4.15
N LYS A 62 -13.34 -14.27 -5.18
CA LYS A 62 -13.75 -15.68 -5.07
C LYS A 62 -12.60 -16.56 -4.59
N GLN A 63 -11.39 -16.29 -5.06
CA GLN A 63 -10.19 -17.04 -4.63
C GLN A 63 -9.85 -16.76 -3.16
N ILE A 64 -9.89 -15.49 -2.73
CA ILE A 64 -9.60 -15.12 -1.34
C ILE A 64 -10.66 -15.72 -0.40
N ARG A 65 -11.96 -15.67 -0.75
CA ARG A 65 -13.03 -16.27 0.05
C ARG A 65 -12.83 -17.77 0.24
N ARG A 66 -12.41 -18.50 -0.80
CA ARG A 66 -12.06 -19.92 -0.69
C ARG A 66 -10.94 -20.17 0.34
N TRP A 67 -9.98 -19.26 0.47
CA TRP A 67 -8.92 -19.38 1.46
C TRP A 67 -9.41 -19.13 2.90
N PHE A 68 -10.46 -18.33 3.08
CA PHE A 68 -11.13 -18.19 4.38
C PHE A 68 -11.89 -19.47 4.73
N ASP A 69 -12.60 -20.08 3.77
CA ASP A 69 -13.40 -21.29 3.99
C ASP A 69 -12.51 -22.53 4.20
N LYS A 70 -11.45 -22.65 3.40
CA LYS A 70 -10.51 -23.75 3.45
C LYS A 70 -9.07 -23.20 3.40
N PRO A 71 -8.51 -22.84 4.55
CA PRO A 71 -7.14 -22.36 4.59
C PRO A 71 -6.18 -23.41 4.02
N PRO A 72 -5.34 -23.08 3.03
CA PRO A 72 -4.36 -24.01 2.50
C PRO A 72 -3.42 -24.49 3.63
N ARG A 73 -3.06 -25.76 3.62
CA ARG A 73 -2.23 -26.41 4.66
C ARG A 73 -0.83 -25.81 4.80
N SER A 74 -0.28 -25.20 3.76
CA SER A 74 0.93 -24.40 3.83
C SER A 74 0.57 -22.91 3.75
N SER A 75 0.74 -22.20 4.84
CA SER A 75 0.98 -20.78 4.77
C SER A 75 2.36 -20.62 4.14
N GLY A 76 2.44 -20.10 2.90
CA GLY A 76 3.74 -19.75 2.33
C GLY A 76 4.55 -19.02 3.40
N ARG A 77 5.75 -19.51 3.68
CA ARG A 77 6.60 -18.89 4.71
C ARG A 77 6.89 -17.47 4.27
N THR A 78 6.51 -16.51 5.08
CA THR A 78 6.86 -15.10 4.81
C THR A 78 8.37 -15.00 4.59
N PRO A 79 8.83 -14.46 3.46
CA PRO A 79 10.25 -14.28 3.20
C PRO A 79 10.91 -13.50 4.34
N ALA A 80 12.17 -13.82 4.66
CA ALA A 80 12.89 -13.22 5.77
C ALA A 80 12.89 -11.67 5.71
N ILE A 81 13.03 -11.12 4.50
CA ILE A 81 13.02 -9.67 4.27
C ILE A 81 11.68 -8.98 4.60
N ARG A 82 10.58 -9.72 4.63
CA ARG A 82 9.23 -9.19 4.95
C ARG A 82 8.71 -9.63 6.31
N ARG A 83 9.53 -10.28 7.13
CA ARG A 83 9.10 -10.83 8.41
C ARG A 83 8.57 -9.76 9.37
N ASP A 84 9.18 -8.56 9.31
CA ASP A 84 8.85 -7.43 10.18
C ASP A 84 7.97 -6.36 9.49
N PHE A 85 7.41 -6.69 8.32
CA PHE A 85 6.46 -5.81 7.65
C PHE A 85 5.09 -5.92 8.31
N ILE A 86 4.43 -4.77 8.43
CA ILE A 86 3.04 -4.67 8.87
C ILE A 86 2.17 -4.12 7.73
N SER A 87 0.90 -4.50 7.70
CA SER A 87 -0.06 -3.93 6.76
C SER A 87 -0.51 -2.54 7.20
N LEU A 88 -1.08 -1.75 6.28
CA LEU A 88 -1.69 -0.46 6.63
C LEU A 88 -2.84 -0.63 7.65
N ALA A 89 -3.64 -1.69 7.51
CA ALA A 89 -4.70 -2.00 8.46
C ALA A 89 -4.14 -2.25 9.86
N GLU A 90 -3.11 -3.08 9.98
CA GLU A 90 -2.42 -3.37 11.23
C GLU A 90 -1.78 -2.12 11.83
N ALA A 91 -1.09 -1.30 11.02
CA ALA A 91 -0.52 -0.03 11.46
C ALA A 91 -1.59 0.91 12.02
N ARG A 92 -2.75 1.00 11.38
CA ARG A 92 -3.88 1.80 11.87
C ARG A 92 -4.44 1.29 13.19
N GLN A 93 -4.56 -0.03 13.37
CA GLN A 93 -4.99 -0.63 14.63
C GLN A 93 -3.99 -0.33 15.75
N LEU A 94 -2.69 -0.46 15.48
CA LEU A 94 -1.64 -0.11 16.45
C LEU A 94 -1.68 1.36 16.84
N LEU A 95 -1.83 2.27 15.87
CA LEU A 95 -1.96 3.71 16.15
C LEU A 95 -3.25 4.06 16.91
N ALA A 96 -4.35 3.35 16.66
CA ALA A 96 -5.57 3.53 17.44
C ALA A 96 -5.41 3.09 18.90
N MET A 97 -4.62 2.03 19.16
CA MET A 97 -4.29 1.58 20.52
C MET A 97 -3.22 2.45 21.19
N LYS A 98 -2.39 3.14 20.41
CA LYS A 98 -1.25 3.95 20.86
C LYS A 98 -1.29 5.35 20.24
N PRO A 99 -2.32 6.16 20.52
CA PRO A 99 -2.50 7.46 19.88
C PRO A 99 -1.35 8.44 20.18
N GLU A 100 -0.63 8.24 21.26
CA GLU A 100 0.56 9.01 21.58
C GLU A 100 1.68 8.87 20.53
N TRP A 101 1.77 7.76 19.82
CA TRP A 101 2.78 7.57 18.77
C TRP A 101 2.55 8.52 17.59
N ALA A 102 1.29 8.69 17.19
CA ALA A 102 0.96 9.65 16.13
C ALA A 102 1.27 11.09 16.54
N LYS A 103 1.05 11.43 17.82
CA LYS A 103 1.35 12.78 18.36
C LYS A 103 2.85 13.08 18.43
N ASN A 104 3.68 12.03 18.52
CA ASN A 104 5.14 12.19 18.53
C ASN A 104 5.72 12.47 17.13
N LEU A 105 4.93 12.27 16.06
CA LEU A 105 5.33 12.61 14.71
C LEU A 105 5.11 14.10 14.45
N ARG A 106 6.17 14.90 14.65
CA ARG A 106 6.13 16.36 14.65
C ARG A 106 6.36 17.00 13.29
N GLY A 107 6.84 16.25 12.32
CA GLY A 107 7.14 16.79 11.00
C GLY A 107 7.59 15.77 10.00
N ASP A 108 7.81 16.24 8.75
CA ASP A 108 8.35 15.44 7.65
C ASP A 108 9.60 16.14 7.10
N LEU A 109 10.72 15.41 7.02
CA LEU A 109 12.02 15.92 6.62
C LEU A 109 12.39 15.56 5.18
N GLN A 110 11.50 14.90 4.44
CA GLN A 110 11.76 14.53 3.04
C GLN A 110 10.49 14.62 2.20
N MET A 111 10.25 15.80 1.63
CA MET A 111 9.11 16.07 0.79
C MET A 111 9.55 16.60 -0.57
N HIS A 112 8.95 16.06 -1.62
CA HIS A 112 9.19 16.48 -3.00
C HIS A 112 7.98 17.22 -3.55
N THR A 113 8.23 18.28 -4.32
CA THR A 113 7.18 19.06 -4.97
C THR A 113 7.18 18.85 -6.48
N ARG A 114 6.27 19.53 -7.19
CA ARG A 114 6.27 19.56 -8.67
C ARG A 114 7.54 20.13 -9.28
N TRP A 115 8.39 20.73 -8.47
CA TRP A 115 9.71 21.18 -8.92
C TRP A 115 10.62 20.03 -9.32
N SER A 116 10.46 18.87 -8.71
CA SER A 116 11.20 17.65 -9.07
C SER A 116 10.22 16.51 -9.48
N ASP A 117 9.93 15.59 -8.62
CA ASP A 117 9.15 14.38 -8.90
C ASP A 117 7.92 14.21 -7.97
N GLY A 118 7.65 15.20 -7.13
CA GLY A 118 6.43 15.26 -6.34
C GLY A 118 5.20 15.71 -7.15
N SER A 119 4.02 15.59 -6.56
CA SER A 119 2.73 15.89 -7.21
C SER A 119 2.12 17.22 -6.78
N GLY A 120 2.53 17.79 -5.64
CA GLY A 120 2.01 19.03 -5.07
C GLY A 120 2.95 20.23 -5.25
N THR A 121 2.38 21.44 -5.17
CA THR A 121 3.15 22.68 -4.99
C THR A 121 3.65 22.78 -3.56
N VAL A 122 4.58 23.68 -3.28
CA VAL A 122 5.05 23.97 -1.90
C VAL A 122 3.86 24.35 -0.98
N ALA A 123 2.93 25.16 -1.48
CA ALA A 123 1.74 25.56 -0.72
C ALA A 123 0.85 24.35 -0.39
N GLU A 124 0.52 23.52 -1.37
CA GLU A 124 -0.26 22.29 -1.16
C GLU A 124 0.42 21.32 -0.18
N MET A 125 1.75 21.22 -0.20
CA MET A 125 2.50 20.43 0.77
C MET A 125 2.44 21.01 2.17
N ALA A 126 2.50 22.36 2.30
CA ALA A 126 2.36 23.04 3.58
C ALA A 126 0.94 22.86 4.16
N ASP A 127 -0.10 23.01 3.33
CA ASP A 127 -1.49 22.79 3.75
C ASP A 127 -1.70 21.36 4.27
N ALA A 128 -1.18 20.37 3.54
CA ALA A 128 -1.25 18.97 3.95
C ALA A 128 -0.47 18.67 5.25
N ALA A 129 0.58 19.42 5.54
CA ALA A 129 1.32 19.33 6.79
C ALA A 129 0.53 19.95 7.97
N ILE A 130 -0.12 21.08 7.74
CA ILE A 130 -1.00 21.74 8.71
C ILE A 130 -2.16 20.80 9.09
N GLU A 131 -2.81 20.18 8.10
CA GLU A 131 -3.88 19.20 8.33
C GLU A 131 -3.43 18.01 9.21
N ARG A 132 -2.14 17.65 9.15
CA ARG A 132 -1.54 16.60 9.98
C ARG A 132 -0.99 17.10 11.31
N SER A 133 -1.17 18.38 11.60
CA SER A 133 -0.62 19.03 12.79
C SER A 133 0.90 18.91 12.91
N TYR A 134 1.61 18.93 11.77
CA TYR A 134 3.07 18.98 11.76
C TYR A 134 3.55 20.37 12.18
N GLU A 135 4.61 20.41 12.98
CA GLU A 135 5.24 21.65 13.43
C GLU A 135 6.22 22.22 12.42
N TYR A 136 6.79 21.33 11.58
CA TYR A 136 7.75 21.68 10.55
C TYR A 136 7.73 20.68 9.40
N ILE A 137 8.19 21.15 8.24
CA ILE A 137 8.46 20.30 7.07
C ILE A 137 9.78 20.73 6.42
N ALA A 138 10.42 19.81 5.68
CA ALA A 138 11.56 20.13 4.82
C ALA A 138 11.23 19.76 3.38
N ILE A 139 11.27 20.72 2.47
CA ILE A 139 11.19 20.49 1.03
C ILE A 139 12.58 20.11 0.53
N THR A 140 12.67 18.90 -0.02
CA THR A 140 13.92 18.24 -0.44
C THR A 140 13.89 17.89 -1.92
N ASP A 141 13.48 18.83 -2.76
CA ASP A 141 13.42 18.63 -4.20
C ASP A 141 14.80 18.30 -4.80
N HIS A 142 14.80 17.43 -5.80
CA HIS A 142 16.03 17.08 -6.52
C HIS A 142 16.57 18.29 -7.31
N SER A 143 17.88 18.47 -7.29
CA SER A 143 18.55 19.44 -8.17
C SER A 143 18.48 19.01 -9.64
N LYS A 144 18.51 19.96 -10.56
CA LYS A 144 18.41 19.73 -12.01
C LYS A 144 19.46 18.75 -12.60
N GLY A 145 20.47 18.33 -11.85
CA GLY A 145 21.56 17.46 -12.32
C GLY A 145 21.34 15.95 -12.15
N ILE A 146 20.27 15.51 -11.50
CA ILE A 146 20.05 14.08 -11.26
C ILE A 146 19.19 13.47 -12.38
N HIS A 147 19.82 13.08 -13.48
CA HIS A 147 19.16 12.45 -14.64
C HIS A 147 18.65 11.01 -14.39
N MET A 148 18.87 10.39 -13.24
CA MET A 148 18.55 8.98 -13.02
C MET A 148 17.05 8.67 -12.87
N ILE A 149 16.25 9.62 -12.41
CA ILE A 149 14.82 9.39 -12.10
C ILE A 149 13.95 9.59 -13.34
N SER A 150 14.33 10.44 -14.29
CA SER A 150 13.56 10.74 -15.50
C SER A 150 13.43 9.55 -16.48
N ARG A 151 14.24 8.51 -16.37
CA ARG A 151 14.13 7.30 -17.22
C ARG A 151 13.09 6.29 -16.74
N LEU A 152 12.72 6.30 -15.47
CA LEU A 152 11.71 5.39 -14.92
C LEU A 152 10.28 5.91 -15.05
N LEU A 153 10.09 7.21 -15.28
CA LEU A 153 8.79 7.88 -15.35
C LEU A 153 8.46 8.45 -16.73
N ARG A 154 8.96 7.88 -17.83
CA ARG A 154 8.50 8.29 -19.17
C ARG A 154 7.04 7.92 -19.39
N ARG A 155 6.13 8.66 -18.79
CA ARG A 155 4.83 8.99 -19.38
C ARG A 155 4.87 10.46 -19.80
N PRO A 156 4.54 10.78 -21.04
CA PRO A 156 4.47 12.18 -21.47
C PRO A 156 3.39 12.86 -20.63
N PHE A 157 3.77 13.87 -19.86
CA PHE A 157 2.83 14.79 -19.23
C PHE A 157 2.10 15.50 -20.37
N ARG A 158 0.82 15.19 -20.59
CA ARG A 158 -0.06 16.08 -21.35
C ARG A 158 -0.40 17.24 -20.43
N GLN A 159 0.12 18.41 -20.78
CA GLN A 159 -0.39 19.67 -20.22
C GLN A 159 -1.83 19.88 -20.70
N PRO A 160 -2.68 20.53 -19.87
CA PRO A 160 -4.04 20.90 -20.27
C PRO A 160 -4.03 21.91 -21.40
#